data_61d6eab575fa8a4dea05cb6b26b395f4
#
_entry.id   61d6eab575fa8a4dea05cb6b26b395f4
#
_cell.length_a   1.000
_cell.length_b   1.000
_cell.length_c   1.000
_cell.angle_alpha   90.00
_cell.angle_beta   90.00
_cell.angle_gamma   90.00
#
_symmetry.space_group_name_H-M   'P 1'
#
loop_
_entity.id
_entity.type
_entity.pdbx_description
1 polymer ?
#
loop_
_entity_poly.entity_id
_entity_poly.type
_entity_poly.pdbx_seq_one_letter_code
_entity_poly.pdbx_strand_id
1 'polypeptide(L)'
;MTATEFEESSAPSPLDVESSSHRRGWLGISLFWRTFFLIAALLLGSIMAWLQTLRSLELEPRAIQTAQQLASQVNLSRAALIHADAIARTSLLKTMSEQEGVHIVPREPTDRFTTYAHDSISGEVAAELGRRLGKGTVVADTVNGQSGLWIGFQIDG
;
A
#
# COMPACT_ATOMS: atom_id res chain seq x y z
N MET A 1 24.36 -98.60 -28.36
CA MET A 1 25.48 -97.68 -28.22
C MET A 1 24.92 -96.28 -28.25
N THR A 2 24.91 -95.76 -27.16
CA THR A 2 24.18 -94.62 -26.60
C THR A 2 25.01 -93.36 -26.66
N ALA A 3 24.50 -92.31 -27.15
CA ALA A 3 25.05 -90.99 -26.92
C ALA A 3 23.92 -90.09 -26.31
N THR A 4 24.15 -89.71 -25.11
CA THR A 4 23.32 -88.84 -24.29
C THR A 4 23.65 -87.41 -24.71
N GLU A 5 22.64 -86.70 -25.16
CA GLU A 5 22.68 -85.28 -25.44
C GLU A 5 22.25 -84.51 -24.16
N PHE A 6 23.18 -83.68 -23.71
CA PHE A 6 23.03 -82.83 -22.51
C PHE A 6 22.46 -81.48 -22.93
N GLU A 7 21.20 -81.24 -22.56
CA GLU A 7 20.53 -79.99 -22.83
C GLU A 7 20.91 -78.97 -21.72
N GLU A 8 21.71 -78.01 -22.13
CA GLU A 8 22.13 -76.93 -21.30
C GLU A 8 20.99 -75.94 -21.12
N SER A 9 20.37 -75.97 -19.95
CA SER A 9 19.33 -74.99 -19.49
C SER A 9 19.99 -73.65 -19.27
N SER A 10 19.71 -72.74 -20.19
CA SER A 10 20.13 -71.35 -20.07
C SER A 10 19.26 -70.60 -19.04
N ALA A 11 19.79 -70.37 -17.86
CA ALA A 11 19.17 -69.53 -16.85
C ALA A 11 19.18 -68.06 -17.30
N PRO A 12 18.09 -67.36 -17.16
CA PRO A 12 18.07 -65.90 -17.46
C PRO A 12 18.90 -65.10 -16.45
N SER A 13 19.70 -64.17 -16.99
CA SER A 13 20.57 -63.24 -16.28
C SER A 13 19.80 -62.31 -15.33
N PRO A 14 20.30 -62.01 -14.11
CA PRO A 14 19.57 -61.26 -13.09
C PRO A 14 19.66 -59.73 -13.23
N LEU A 15 19.86 -59.21 -14.44
CA LEU A 15 20.09 -57.78 -14.63
C LEU A 15 18.94 -56.97 -15.22
N ASP A 16 17.76 -57.57 -15.48
CA ASP A 16 16.63 -56.85 -16.12
C ASP A 16 15.44 -56.52 -15.21
N VAL A 17 15.61 -56.55 -13.90
CA VAL A 17 14.52 -56.32 -12.93
C VAL A 17 14.68 -55.01 -12.14
N GLU A 18 15.53 -54.08 -12.55
CA GLU A 18 15.75 -52.86 -11.76
C GLU A 18 15.60 -51.55 -12.53
N SER A 19 14.50 -51.33 -13.19
CA SER A 19 14.25 -50.00 -13.75
C SER A 19 12.76 -49.57 -13.87
N SER A 20 11.86 -50.11 -13.06
CA SER A 20 10.44 -49.66 -13.16
C SER A 20 9.75 -49.26 -11.85
N SER A 21 10.49 -48.97 -10.77
CA SER A 21 9.89 -48.64 -9.48
C SER A 21 10.01 -47.18 -9.02
N HIS A 22 10.50 -46.24 -9.85
CA HIS A 22 10.74 -44.86 -9.38
C HIS A 22 9.75 -43.80 -9.86
N ARG A 23 8.61 -44.17 -10.47
CA ARG A 23 7.61 -43.20 -10.93
C ARG A 23 6.24 -43.29 -10.25
N ARG A 24 6.08 -43.97 -9.17
CA ARG A 24 4.76 -44.11 -8.48
C ARG A 24 4.68 -43.49 -7.10
N GLY A 25 5.67 -42.67 -6.70
CA GLY A 25 5.68 -42.03 -5.38
C GLY A 25 4.83 -40.76 -5.25
N TRP A 26 4.32 -40.17 -6.35
CA TRP A 26 3.62 -38.87 -6.30
C TRP A 26 2.09 -38.97 -6.37
N LEU A 27 1.51 -40.12 -6.62
CA LEU A 27 0.06 -40.34 -6.71
C LEU A 27 -0.54 -41.04 -5.49
N GLY A 28 0.28 -41.30 -4.46
CA GLY A 28 -0.16 -41.96 -3.22
C GLY A 28 -0.63 -41.00 -2.12
N ILE A 29 -0.85 -39.72 -2.42
CA ILE A 29 -1.51 -38.84 -1.47
C ILE A 29 -2.94 -39.32 -1.33
N SER A 30 -3.27 -39.87 -0.16
CA SER A 30 -4.62 -40.35 0.20
C SER A 30 -5.67 -39.35 -0.27
N LEU A 31 -6.79 -39.82 -0.84
CA LEU A 31 -7.91 -38.99 -1.26
C LEU A 31 -8.29 -37.98 -0.16
N PHE A 32 -8.16 -38.38 1.08
CA PHE A 32 -8.36 -37.55 2.28
C PHE A 32 -7.43 -36.31 2.29
N TRP A 33 -6.15 -36.46 1.97
CA TRP A 33 -5.21 -35.35 1.92
C TRP A 33 -5.50 -34.35 0.79
N ARG A 34 -5.96 -34.83 -0.36
CA ARG A 34 -6.34 -33.95 -1.48
C ARG A 34 -7.59 -33.14 -1.14
N THR A 35 -8.60 -33.76 -0.55
CA THR A 35 -9.80 -33.03 -0.12
C THR A 35 -9.50 -32.09 1.03
N PHE A 36 -8.66 -32.48 1.97
CA PHE A 36 -8.22 -31.62 3.08
C PHE A 36 -7.52 -30.36 2.56
N PHE A 37 -6.52 -30.50 1.67
CA PHE A 37 -5.83 -29.35 1.11
C PHE A 37 -6.72 -28.45 0.27
N LEU A 38 -7.67 -29.00 -0.48
CA LEU A 38 -8.66 -28.22 -1.23
C LEU A 38 -9.53 -27.37 -0.30
N ILE A 39 -10.05 -27.97 0.74
CA ILE A 39 -10.89 -27.26 1.72
C ILE A 39 -10.06 -26.21 2.47
N ALA A 40 -8.87 -26.57 2.90
CA ALA A 40 -7.95 -25.64 3.59
C ALA A 40 -7.57 -24.45 2.69
N ALA A 41 -7.26 -24.70 1.40
CA ALA A 41 -6.95 -23.65 0.44
C ALA A 41 -8.16 -22.73 0.17
N LEU A 42 -9.35 -23.29 0.08
CA LEU A 42 -10.59 -22.55 -0.15
C LEU A 42 -10.93 -21.68 1.07
N LEU A 43 -10.77 -22.20 2.30
CA LEU A 43 -10.93 -21.44 3.54
C LEU A 43 -9.91 -20.31 3.64
N LEU A 44 -8.64 -20.62 3.36
CA LEU A 44 -7.57 -19.62 3.41
C LEU A 44 -7.79 -18.51 2.37
N GLY A 45 -8.19 -18.89 1.15
CA GLY A 45 -8.54 -17.94 0.09
C GLY A 45 -9.73 -17.05 0.47
N SER A 46 -10.76 -17.64 1.08
CA SER A 46 -11.93 -16.90 1.57
C SER A 46 -11.58 -15.90 2.66
N ILE A 47 -10.75 -16.31 3.65
CA ILE A 47 -10.26 -15.42 4.71
C ILE A 47 -9.42 -14.28 4.12
N MET A 48 -8.52 -14.58 3.18
CA MET A 48 -7.70 -13.57 2.51
C MET A 48 -8.52 -12.56 1.71
N ALA A 49 -9.51 -13.04 0.95
CA ALA A 49 -10.42 -12.18 0.21
C ALA A 49 -11.22 -11.25 1.15
N TRP A 50 -11.71 -11.79 2.26
CA TRP A 50 -12.43 -11.02 3.26
C TRP A 50 -11.56 -9.96 3.95
N LEU A 51 -10.32 -10.31 4.32
CA LEU A 51 -9.35 -9.37 4.88
C LEU A 51 -8.99 -8.24 3.92
N GLN A 52 -8.86 -8.54 2.62
CA GLN A 52 -8.61 -7.51 1.61
C GLN A 52 -9.79 -6.56 1.46
N THR A 53 -11.01 -7.09 1.46
CA THR A 53 -12.23 -6.28 1.40
C THR A 53 -12.37 -5.37 2.63
N LEU A 54 -12.08 -5.87 3.82
CA LEU A 54 -12.06 -5.05 5.05
C LEU A 54 -11.03 -3.92 4.98
N ARG A 55 -9.82 -4.21 4.52
CA ARG A 55 -8.77 -3.20 4.39
C ARG A 55 -9.17 -2.08 3.43
N SER A 56 -9.75 -2.41 2.29
CA SER A 56 -10.18 -1.39 1.32
C SER A 56 -11.33 -0.53 1.82
N LEU A 57 -12.22 -1.07 2.67
CA LEU A 57 -13.34 -0.32 3.24
C LEU A 57 -12.94 0.64 4.36
N GLU A 58 -11.84 0.37 5.08
CA GLU A 58 -11.43 1.19 6.23
C GLU A 58 -10.50 2.36 5.88
N LEU A 59 -9.74 2.26 4.80
CA LEU A 59 -8.68 3.23 4.46
C LEU A 59 -9.22 4.48 3.75
N GLU A 60 -10.17 4.31 2.83
CA GLU A 60 -10.70 5.38 2.00
C GLU A 60 -11.51 6.44 2.81
N PRO A 61 -12.44 6.08 3.72
CA PRO A 61 -13.20 7.08 4.47
C PRO A 61 -12.34 7.90 5.44
N ARG A 62 -11.26 7.34 5.98
CA ARG A 62 -10.35 8.07 6.89
C ARG A 62 -9.55 9.14 6.16
N ALA A 63 -9.04 8.83 4.98
CA ALA A 63 -8.30 9.79 4.15
C ALA A 63 -9.19 11.00 3.80
N ILE A 64 -10.43 10.74 3.39
CA ILE A 64 -11.40 11.80 3.05
C ILE A 64 -11.73 12.67 4.27
N GLN A 65 -11.96 12.09 5.43
CA GLN A 65 -12.27 12.85 6.66
C GLN A 65 -11.09 13.73 7.08
N THR A 66 -9.88 13.19 7.05
CA THR A 66 -8.66 13.94 7.37
C THR A 66 -8.47 15.10 6.39
N ALA A 67 -8.62 14.86 5.09
CA ALA A 67 -8.54 15.89 4.07
C ALA A 67 -9.61 16.97 4.24
N GLN A 68 -10.84 16.62 4.66
CA GLN A 68 -11.90 17.58 4.95
C GLN A 68 -11.56 18.50 6.11
N GLN A 69 -11.04 17.95 7.20
CA GLN A 69 -10.65 18.75 8.37
C GLN A 69 -9.53 19.71 8.01
N LEU A 70 -8.49 19.22 7.33
CA LEU A 70 -7.37 20.05 6.88
C LEU A 70 -7.81 21.13 5.90
N ALA A 71 -8.63 20.79 4.91
CA ALA A 71 -9.16 21.77 3.95
C ALA A 71 -10.01 22.85 4.62
N SER A 72 -10.83 22.48 5.60
CA SER A 72 -11.61 23.44 6.38
C SER A 72 -10.72 24.42 7.15
N GLN A 73 -9.67 23.92 7.80
CA GLN A 73 -8.72 24.73 8.53
C GLN A 73 -7.94 25.67 7.61
N VAL A 74 -7.48 25.19 6.46
CA VAL A 74 -6.80 26.01 5.44
C VAL A 74 -7.73 27.11 4.89
N ASN A 75 -8.98 26.76 4.57
CA ASN A 75 -9.94 27.73 4.05
C ASN A 75 -10.28 28.81 5.10
N LEU A 76 -10.42 28.44 6.37
CA LEU A 76 -10.64 29.38 7.45
C LEU A 76 -9.45 30.33 7.60
N SER A 77 -8.22 29.80 7.61
CA SER A 77 -6.99 30.58 7.67
C SER A 77 -6.86 31.52 6.48
N ARG A 78 -7.17 31.02 5.25
CA ARG A 78 -7.19 31.82 4.02
C ARG A 78 -8.18 32.97 4.11
N ALA A 79 -9.42 32.70 4.53
CA ALA A 79 -10.45 33.73 4.68
C ALA A 79 -10.05 34.79 5.72
N ALA A 80 -9.49 34.38 6.84
CA ALA A 80 -8.99 35.28 7.87
C ALA A 80 -7.87 36.19 7.34
N LEU A 81 -6.92 35.65 6.56
CA LEU A 81 -5.80 36.40 5.98
C LEU A 81 -6.24 37.39 4.90
N ILE A 82 -7.25 37.05 4.10
CA ILE A 82 -7.79 37.92 3.04
C ILE A 82 -8.48 39.17 3.64
N HIS A 83 -9.21 38.98 4.72
CA HIS A 83 -9.97 40.06 5.35
C HIS A 83 -9.20 40.86 6.41
N ALA A 84 -8.01 40.39 6.83
CA ALA A 84 -7.16 41.09 7.79
C ALA A 84 -6.40 42.22 7.12
N ASP A 85 -6.35 43.40 7.75
CA ASP A 85 -5.42 44.45 7.39
C ASP A 85 -3.97 44.09 7.74
N ALA A 86 -2.99 44.89 7.32
CA ALA A 86 -1.58 44.58 7.48
C ALA A 86 -1.16 44.34 8.96
N ILE A 87 -1.74 45.10 9.91
CA ILE A 87 -1.42 45.00 11.34
C ILE A 87 -2.09 43.77 11.95
N ALA A 88 -3.39 43.58 11.66
CA ALA A 88 -4.17 42.43 12.11
C ALA A 88 -3.59 41.12 11.54
N ARG A 89 -3.10 41.13 10.30
CA ARG A 89 -2.47 39.97 9.68
C ARG A 89 -1.24 39.50 10.43
N THR A 90 -0.36 40.42 10.85
CA THR A 90 0.83 40.08 11.63
C THR A 90 0.48 39.49 12.99
N SER A 91 -0.49 40.09 13.69
CA SER A 91 -0.94 39.57 14.99
C SER A 91 -1.62 38.19 14.86
N LEU A 92 -2.43 37.99 13.79
CA LEU A 92 -3.06 36.72 13.51
C LEU A 92 -2.04 35.62 13.23
N LEU A 93 -1.04 35.87 12.38
CA LEU A 93 0.02 34.92 12.08
C LEU A 93 0.81 34.52 13.34
N LYS A 94 1.09 35.48 14.22
CA LYS A 94 1.74 35.22 15.49
C LYS A 94 0.87 34.33 16.39
N THR A 95 -0.40 34.66 16.54
CA THR A 95 -1.32 33.87 17.36
C THR A 95 -1.48 32.46 16.84
N MET A 96 -1.64 32.27 15.52
CA MET A 96 -1.73 30.95 14.91
C MET A 96 -0.47 30.12 15.12
N SER A 97 0.70 30.74 15.04
CA SER A 97 1.96 30.07 15.29
C SER A 97 2.15 29.65 16.76
N GLU A 98 1.76 30.50 17.71
CA GLU A 98 1.97 30.28 19.14
C GLU A 98 0.91 29.36 19.77
N GLN A 99 -0.33 29.45 19.34
CA GLN A 99 -1.46 28.73 19.96
C GLN A 99 -1.87 27.47 19.20
N GLU A 100 -1.86 27.51 17.86
CA GLU A 100 -2.32 26.42 17.02
C GLU A 100 -1.18 25.58 16.46
N GLY A 101 0.08 26.01 16.62
CA GLY A 101 1.25 25.35 16.02
C GLY A 101 1.24 25.38 14.49
N VAL A 102 0.47 26.31 13.89
CA VAL A 102 0.37 26.47 12.44
C VAL A 102 1.30 27.57 11.97
N HIS A 103 2.34 27.21 11.23
CA HIS A 103 3.27 28.15 10.63
C HIS A 103 2.81 28.52 9.23
N ILE A 104 2.52 29.80 9.01
CA ILE A 104 2.15 30.33 7.70
C ILE A 104 3.29 31.20 7.20
N VAL A 105 3.87 30.81 6.08
CA VAL A 105 4.99 31.50 5.43
C VAL A 105 4.68 31.77 3.97
N PRO A 106 5.16 32.87 3.38
CA PRO A 106 5.04 33.09 1.96
C PRO A 106 5.92 32.05 1.23
N ARG A 107 5.40 31.51 0.13
CA ARG A 107 6.13 30.58 -0.72
C ARG A 107 7.09 31.33 -1.63
N GLU A 108 8.33 30.88 -1.64
CA GLU A 108 9.36 31.41 -2.52
C GLU A 108 9.60 30.50 -3.75
N PRO A 109 10.02 31.05 -4.91
CA PRO A 109 10.32 30.23 -6.10
C PRO A 109 11.50 29.25 -5.88
N THR A 110 12.35 29.53 -4.88
CA THR A 110 13.53 28.74 -4.54
C THR A 110 13.25 27.63 -3.54
N ASP A 111 12.02 27.55 -3.00
CA ASP A 111 11.65 26.55 -2.01
C ASP A 111 11.77 25.13 -2.56
N ARG A 112 12.45 24.28 -1.80
CA ARG A 112 12.57 22.85 -2.07
C ARG A 112 11.60 22.09 -1.20
N PHE A 113 10.77 21.25 -1.82
CA PHE A 113 9.78 20.47 -1.09
C PHE A 113 9.79 19.00 -1.53
N THR A 114 9.49 18.11 -0.60
CA THR A 114 9.26 16.70 -0.86
C THR A 114 7.77 16.45 -0.84
N THR A 115 7.23 15.84 -1.88
CA THR A 115 5.79 15.59 -2.02
C THR A 115 5.29 14.64 -0.95
N TYR A 116 4.14 14.96 -0.36
CA TYR A 116 3.43 14.13 0.60
C TYR A 116 2.66 13.01 -0.13
N ALA A 117 3.36 11.95 -0.52
CA ALA A 117 2.77 10.80 -1.19
C ALA A 117 3.65 9.57 -0.99
N HIS A 118 3.84 9.15 0.28
CA HIS A 118 4.70 8.01 0.61
C HIS A 118 3.98 6.66 0.44
N ASP A 119 2.65 6.67 0.60
CA ASP A 119 1.78 5.51 0.50
C ASP A 119 0.46 5.88 -0.20
N SER A 120 -0.41 4.90 -0.39
CA SER A 120 -1.71 5.12 -1.04
C SER A 120 -2.59 6.08 -0.26
N ILE A 121 -2.54 6.06 1.07
CA ILE A 121 -3.37 6.92 1.92
C ILE A 121 -2.94 8.37 1.83
N SER A 122 -1.64 8.64 1.96
CA SER A 122 -1.09 9.99 1.84
C SER A 122 -1.32 10.57 0.44
N GLY A 123 -1.23 9.74 -0.60
CA GLY A 123 -1.56 10.11 -1.97
C GLY A 123 -3.04 10.51 -2.14
N GLU A 124 -3.97 9.77 -1.54
CA GLU A 124 -5.40 10.09 -1.56
C GLU A 124 -5.73 11.37 -0.79
N VAL A 125 -5.11 11.57 0.38
CA VAL A 125 -5.24 12.81 1.16
C VAL A 125 -4.76 14.01 0.34
N ALA A 126 -3.59 13.91 -0.29
CA ALA A 126 -3.04 14.98 -1.13
C ALA A 126 -3.94 15.29 -2.35
N ALA A 127 -4.46 14.25 -3.01
CA ALA A 127 -5.38 14.40 -4.13
C ALA A 127 -6.70 15.07 -3.72
N GLU A 128 -7.27 14.68 -2.58
CA GLU A 128 -8.50 15.26 -2.05
C GLU A 128 -8.30 16.72 -1.62
N LEU A 129 -7.19 17.04 -0.97
CA LEU A 129 -6.81 18.42 -0.67
C LEU A 129 -6.68 19.27 -1.92
N GLY A 130 -6.03 18.76 -2.97
CA GLY A 130 -5.92 19.44 -4.26
C GLY A 130 -7.26 19.72 -4.92
N ARG A 131 -8.22 18.78 -4.81
CA ARG A 131 -9.59 18.96 -5.33
C ARG A 131 -10.35 20.04 -4.57
N ARG A 132 -10.21 20.12 -3.24
CA ARG A 132 -10.93 21.05 -2.38
C ARG A 132 -10.37 22.45 -2.33
N LEU A 133 -9.05 22.58 -2.32
CA LEU A 133 -8.35 23.85 -2.21
C LEU A 133 -8.07 24.50 -3.57
N GLY A 134 -8.25 23.76 -4.65
CA GLY A 134 -8.17 24.27 -6.02
C GLY A 134 -6.81 24.08 -6.67
N LYS A 135 -6.70 24.59 -7.89
CA LYS A 135 -5.49 24.48 -8.72
C LYS A 135 -4.31 25.22 -8.06
N GLY A 136 -3.14 24.61 -8.13
CA GLY A 136 -1.91 25.19 -7.54
C GLY A 136 -1.66 24.79 -6.08
N THR A 137 -2.57 24.01 -5.45
CA THR A 137 -2.33 23.41 -4.14
C THR A 137 -1.19 22.42 -4.21
N VAL A 138 -0.23 22.57 -3.32
CA VAL A 138 0.90 21.64 -3.15
C VAL A 138 0.83 21.08 -1.74
N VAL A 139 0.89 19.76 -1.63
CA VAL A 139 0.97 19.09 -0.33
C VAL A 139 2.35 18.45 -0.23
N ALA A 140 3.10 18.83 0.80
CA ALA A 140 4.48 18.39 0.99
C ALA A 140 4.73 17.92 2.42
N ASP A 141 5.69 17.03 2.57
CA ASP A 141 6.16 16.46 3.83
C ASP A 141 7.31 17.28 4.43
N THR A 142 8.10 17.88 3.57
CA THR A 142 9.18 18.77 3.99
C THR A 142 9.23 19.99 3.08
N VAL A 143 9.55 21.14 3.68
CA VAL A 143 9.89 22.37 2.94
C VAL A 143 11.20 22.89 3.49
N ASN A 144 12.20 23.11 2.64
CA ASN A 144 13.53 23.60 2.99
C ASN A 144 14.20 22.82 4.15
N GLY A 145 13.94 21.49 4.21
CA GLY A 145 14.47 20.60 5.25
C GLY A 145 13.69 20.64 6.58
N GLN A 146 12.63 21.42 6.68
CA GLN A 146 11.73 21.40 7.83
C GLN A 146 10.63 20.34 7.60
N SER A 147 10.58 19.34 8.46
CA SER A 147 9.57 18.28 8.42
C SER A 147 8.24 18.77 8.96
N GLY A 148 7.14 18.33 8.32
CA GLY A 148 5.79 18.64 8.72
C GLY A 148 4.83 18.52 7.54
N LEU A 149 3.53 18.56 7.80
CA LEU A 149 2.53 18.61 6.72
C LEU A 149 2.40 20.05 6.21
N TRP A 150 2.93 20.29 5.02
CA TRP A 150 2.88 21.59 4.37
C TRP A 150 1.82 21.63 3.29
N ILE A 151 0.94 22.62 3.36
CA ILE A 151 -0.12 22.84 2.38
C ILE A 151 0.07 24.22 1.77
N GLY A 152 0.56 24.24 0.52
CA GLY A 152 0.68 25.48 -0.25
C GLY A 152 -0.62 25.80 -0.97
N PHE A 153 -1.09 27.03 -0.86
CA PHE A 153 -2.29 27.55 -1.54
C PHE A 153 -2.07 28.96 -2.05
N GLN A 154 -2.84 29.35 -3.07
CA GLN A 154 -2.80 30.72 -3.60
C GLN A 154 -3.85 31.58 -2.89
N ILE A 155 -3.48 32.80 -2.58
CA ILE A 155 -4.36 33.86 -2.13
C ILE A 155 -4.59 34.74 -3.35
N ASP A 156 -5.71 34.53 -4.04
CA ASP A 156 -6.15 35.42 -5.10
C ASP A 156 -6.66 36.72 -4.46
N GLY A 157 -5.94 37.80 -4.67
CA GLY A 157 -6.27 39.14 -4.21
C GLY A 157 -6.50 40.06 -5.37
#